data_439a7329abad36234005beab7e7ccfe6
#
_entry.id   439a7329abad36234005beab7e7ccfe6
#
_cell.length_a   1.000
_cell.length_b   1.000
_cell.length_c   1.000
_cell.angle_alpha   90.00
_cell.angle_beta   90.00
_cell.angle_gamma   90.00
#
_symmetry.space_group_name_H-M   'P 1'
#
loop_
_entity.id
_entity.type
_entity.pdbx_description
1 polymer ?
#
loop_
_entity_poly.entity_id
_entity_poly.type
_entity_poly.pdbx_seq_one_letter_code
_entity_poly.pdbx_strand_id
1 'polypeptide(L)'
;MLSLTRFDLPSKAARLASACLATLAVFLILAPPATAQDKADRPSILLIVTDDQRWDTLWSMPEVQRSLVDRGVDFSESFTTSSLCCPSRASILTGEYPHTTGVYRQALPHGGFKSFRDTTTIATQLHDAGYHTGFFGKYLDSYQHDALTGYVPPGWDRWVAFVHSQFFDYGLTVDGAVRRRGVEPNDYSTDVLANHTEGFIRGTEGPVFALFAPAAPHAPAIPAPADEGGFNDLPAWRPPSFDEGDRSDKPKHIQALHPVGPERTASLEVLRRNQYRSLQAVDRAVARLLVALQDTGRLDNALVIFTSDNGLLWGEHRWLKKEVPYEEAIRVPLVVRADAIVGEGARTDGHLVANIDLAPTIADVAGVDLPGAEGKSLVPLLTGTAETWRRALLIEHLRGANPIPTYCAVRTERYLFATYDTGERELYDLHADPFELQNLSGTEPGVEGRLDKTLRSLCDPPPPGFRTQMGLAATLLGLGAVLALTVGARLFVLRSGERRRVA
;
A
#
# COMPACT_ATOMS: atom_id res chain seq x y z
N MET A 1 5.59 -54.93 67.97
CA MET A 1 6.68 -53.96 68.38
C MET A 1 7.54 -53.66 67.14
N LEU A 2 7.32 -52.54 66.47
CA LEU A 2 8.20 -51.99 65.47
C LEU A 2 8.13 -50.48 65.60
N SER A 3 9.30 -49.94 65.94
CA SER A 3 9.57 -48.49 66.25
C SER A 3 9.56 -47.69 64.96
N LEU A 4 8.80 -46.61 64.96
CA LEU A 4 8.85 -45.55 63.94
C LEU A 4 9.81 -44.46 64.38
N THR A 5 10.95 -44.37 63.73
CA THR A 5 11.91 -43.27 63.88
C THR A 5 11.42 -42.02 63.10
N ARG A 6 11.23 -40.90 63.79
CA ARG A 6 11.00 -39.58 63.22
C ARG A 6 12.31 -39.04 62.67
N PHE A 7 12.27 -38.58 61.41
CA PHE A 7 13.31 -37.76 60.82
C PHE A 7 12.91 -36.28 60.99
N ASP A 8 13.68 -35.52 61.77
CA ASP A 8 13.58 -34.07 61.85
C ASP A 8 14.38 -33.44 60.68
N LEU A 9 13.70 -32.66 59.84
CA LEU A 9 14.31 -31.82 58.81
C LEU A 9 14.71 -30.44 59.41
N PRO A 10 15.88 -29.92 59.08
CA PRO A 10 16.40 -28.70 59.70
C PRO A 10 15.66 -27.44 59.23
N SER A 11 15.28 -26.63 60.21
CA SER A 11 14.46 -25.40 60.13
C SER A 11 15.00 -24.24 59.31
N LYS A 12 16.13 -24.40 58.61
CA LYS A 12 16.74 -23.32 57.77
C LYS A 12 16.25 -23.29 56.32
N ALA A 13 15.75 -24.40 55.76
CA ALA A 13 15.24 -24.44 54.37
C ALA A 13 13.85 -23.78 54.23
N ALA A 14 12.99 -23.85 55.25
CA ALA A 14 11.65 -23.27 55.24
C ALA A 14 11.62 -21.74 55.29
N ARG A 15 12.65 -21.11 55.85
CA ARG A 15 12.74 -19.64 55.95
C ARG A 15 13.26 -18.95 54.68
N LEU A 16 14.01 -19.65 53.83
CA LEU A 16 14.49 -19.16 52.55
C LEU A 16 13.40 -19.21 51.46
N ALA A 17 12.54 -20.24 51.47
CA ALA A 17 11.44 -20.37 50.51
C ALA A 17 10.34 -19.29 50.75
N SER A 18 10.07 -18.91 52.00
CA SER A 18 9.10 -17.82 52.28
C SER A 18 9.62 -16.43 51.93
N ALA A 19 10.91 -16.18 51.96
CA ALA A 19 11.51 -14.88 51.61
C ALA A 19 11.54 -14.68 50.08
N CYS A 20 11.76 -15.74 49.31
CA CYS A 20 11.74 -15.66 47.83
C CYS A 20 10.33 -15.49 47.25
N LEU A 21 9.30 -16.07 47.87
CA LEU A 21 7.91 -15.89 47.45
C LEU A 21 7.36 -14.49 47.80
N ALA A 22 7.80 -13.89 48.91
CA ALA A 22 7.40 -12.53 49.29
C ALA A 22 8.05 -11.46 48.39
N THR A 23 9.29 -11.68 47.91
CA THR A 23 9.95 -10.76 46.97
C THR A 23 9.40 -10.86 45.55
N LEU A 24 8.95 -12.04 45.08
CA LEU A 24 8.30 -12.18 43.79
C LEU A 24 6.89 -11.57 43.73
N ALA A 25 6.15 -11.60 44.87
CA ALA A 25 4.83 -11.00 44.95
C ALA A 25 4.86 -9.47 45.03
N VAL A 26 5.95 -8.84 45.52
CA VAL A 26 6.10 -7.38 45.59
C VAL A 26 6.49 -6.78 44.23
N PHE A 27 7.15 -7.52 43.34
CA PHE A 27 7.45 -7.05 41.98
C PHE A 27 6.25 -7.14 41.02
N LEU A 28 5.21 -7.92 41.30
CA LEU A 28 3.98 -8.03 40.49
C LEU A 28 2.93 -6.95 40.81
N ILE A 29 3.14 -6.09 41.82
CA ILE A 29 2.17 -5.08 42.27
C ILE A 29 2.58 -3.64 41.88
N LEU A 30 3.73 -3.45 41.23
CA LEU A 30 4.26 -2.12 40.86
C LEU A 30 4.38 -1.87 39.38
N ALA A 31 3.54 -2.48 38.52
CA ALA A 31 3.25 -1.87 37.24
C ALA A 31 2.20 -0.76 37.52
N PRO A 32 2.54 0.54 37.37
CA PRO A 32 1.53 1.56 37.50
C PRO A 32 0.45 1.28 36.45
N PRO A 33 -0.85 1.43 36.80
CA PRO A 33 -1.89 1.43 35.79
C PRO A 33 -1.52 2.54 34.78
N ALA A 34 -1.57 2.23 33.49
CA ALA A 34 -1.39 3.23 32.43
C ALA A 34 -2.32 4.41 32.76
N THR A 35 -1.74 5.54 33.11
CA THR A 35 -2.51 6.67 33.62
C THR A 35 -3.25 7.33 32.47
N ALA A 36 -4.42 7.91 32.74
CA ALA A 36 -5.21 8.64 31.74
C ALA A 36 -4.41 9.78 31.06
N GLN A 37 -3.29 10.17 31.62
CA GLN A 37 -2.36 11.19 31.13
C GLN A 37 -1.58 10.69 29.91
N ASP A 38 -1.25 9.37 29.82
CA ASP A 38 -0.55 8.79 28.65
C ASP A 38 -1.40 8.78 27.38
N LYS A 39 -2.74 8.85 27.50
CA LYS A 39 -3.64 8.88 26.33
C LYS A 39 -3.73 10.27 25.70
N ALA A 40 -3.60 11.34 26.47
CA ALA A 40 -3.71 12.72 25.99
C ALA A 40 -2.49 13.16 25.17
N ASP A 41 -1.34 12.53 25.37
CA ASP A 41 -0.07 12.87 24.72
C ASP A 41 0.19 12.09 23.40
N ARG A 42 -0.71 11.17 23.02
CA ARG A 42 -0.55 10.40 21.78
C ARG A 42 -0.76 11.28 20.55
N PRO A 43 0.08 11.14 19.50
CA PRO A 43 -0.06 11.90 18.27
C PRO A 43 -1.41 11.66 17.59
N SER A 44 -2.06 12.70 17.10
CA SER A 44 -3.17 12.55 16.18
C SER A 44 -2.66 12.20 14.78
N ILE A 45 -3.43 11.47 14.00
CA ILE A 45 -3.00 10.94 12.71
C ILE A 45 -4.02 11.36 11.65
N LEU A 46 -3.54 12.00 10.59
CA LEU A 46 -4.31 12.33 9.40
C LEU A 46 -3.67 11.66 8.18
N LEU A 47 -4.32 10.63 7.66
CA LEU A 47 -3.91 9.95 6.43
C LEU A 47 -4.80 10.42 5.28
N ILE A 48 -4.19 11.00 4.24
CA ILE A 48 -4.85 11.48 3.04
C ILE A 48 -4.44 10.57 1.88
N VAL A 49 -5.42 9.92 1.23
CA VAL A 49 -5.19 8.99 0.12
C VAL A 49 -6.04 9.39 -1.07
N THR A 50 -5.43 10.04 -2.06
CA THR A 50 -6.08 10.37 -3.33
C THR A 50 -6.25 9.12 -4.21
N ASP A 51 -6.98 9.24 -5.33
CA ASP A 51 -7.37 8.14 -6.22
C ASP A 51 -6.80 8.39 -7.63
N ASP A 52 -5.84 7.58 -8.08
CA ASP A 52 -5.17 7.73 -9.39
C ASP A 52 -4.30 9.00 -9.51
N GLN A 53 -3.72 9.52 -8.44
CA GLN A 53 -2.84 10.68 -8.51
C GLN A 53 -1.40 10.28 -8.82
N ARG A 54 -0.86 10.81 -9.91
CA ARG A 54 0.55 10.65 -10.30
C ARG A 54 1.48 11.42 -9.36
N TRP A 55 2.68 10.88 -9.15
CA TRP A 55 3.73 11.52 -8.31
C TRP A 55 4.14 12.91 -8.79
N ASP A 56 4.07 13.16 -10.10
CA ASP A 56 4.52 14.39 -10.78
C ASP A 56 3.45 15.50 -10.81
N THR A 57 2.42 15.42 -9.95
CA THR A 57 1.30 16.38 -9.96
C THR A 57 1.24 17.32 -8.74
N LEU A 58 2.07 17.09 -7.71
CA LEU A 58 2.06 17.89 -6.47
C LEU A 58 2.29 19.39 -6.71
N TRP A 59 3.02 19.78 -7.76
CA TRP A 59 3.25 21.18 -8.11
C TRP A 59 1.96 21.97 -8.34
N SER A 60 0.87 21.29 -8.67
CA SER A 60 -0.44 21.89 -8.91
C SER A 60 -1.24 22.18 -7.62
N MET A 61 -0.72 21.78 -6.46
CA MET A 61 -1.39 21.81 -5.16
C MET A 61 -0.64 22.78 -4.21
N PRO A 62 -0.86 24.11 -4.31
CA PRO A 62 -0.09 25.11 -3.55
C PRO A 62 -0.22 24.99 -2.03
N GLU A 63 -1.37 24.53 -1.52
CA GLU A 63 -1.57 24.35 -0.07
C GLU A 63 -0.80 23.13 0.44
N VAL A 64 -0.82 22.01 -0.32
CA VAL A 64 -0.01 20.81 -0.01
C VAL A 64 1.47 21.16 -0.07
N GLN A 65 1.92 21.93 -1.10
CA GLN A 65 3.31 22.38 -1.18
C GLN A 65 3.71 23.15 0.07
N ARG A 66 3.00 24.23 0.40
CA ARG A 66 3.32 25.11 1.51
C ARG A 66 3.21 24.42 2.88
N SER A 67 2.19 23.60 3.07
CA SER A 67 1.83 23.10 4.40
C SER A 67 2.38 21.72 4.71
N LEU A 68 2.72 20.92 3.70
CA LEU A 68 3.26 19.57 3.87
C LEU A 68 4.67 19.45 3.28
N VAL A 69 4.89 19.78 1.99
CA VAL A 69 6.21 19.62 1.35
C VAL A 69 7.25 20.54 1.99
N ASP A 70 6.92 21.84 2.14
CA ASP A 70 7.82 22.83 2.73
C ASP A 70 8.00 22.68 4.25
N ARG A 71 7.33 21.71 4.88
CA ARG A 71 7.33 21.50 6.33
C ARG A 71 7.68 20.07 6.75
N GLY A 72 7.77 19.14 5.81
CA GLY A 72 7.94 17.73 6.09
C GLY A 72 9.00 17.05 5.24
N VAL A 73 8.82 15.76 5.03
CA VAL A 73 9.67 14.92 4.19
C VAL A 73 8.90 14.52 2.94
N ASP A 74 9.42 14.89 1.77
CA ASP A 74 8.95 14.45 0.47
C ASP A 74 9.75 13.22 0.03
N PHE A 75 9.09 12.06 -0.05
CA PHE A 75 9.70 10.81 -0.48
C PHE A 75 9.64 10.69 -2.00
N SER A 76 10.74 11.03 -2.67
CA SER A 76 10.79 11.06 -4.14
C SER A 76 10.71 9.68 -4.80
N GLU A 77 11.03 8.60 -4.07
CA GLU A 77 10.99 7.21 -4.55
C GLU A 77 9.92 6.39 -3.79
N SER A 78 8.64 6.83 -3.92
CA SER A 78 7.49 6.21 -3.29
C SER A 78 6.64 5.42 -4.29
N PHE A 79 6.29 4.17 -3.94
CA PHE A 79 5.65 3.23 -4.85
C PHE A 79 4.44 2.54 -4.21
N THR A 80 3.53 2.06 -5.07
CA THR A 80 2.49 1.11 -4.68
C THR A 80 2.92 -0.32 -5.01
N THR A 81 2.55 -1.26 -4.16
CA THR A 81 2.84 -2.69 -4.36
C THR A 81 1.92 -3.35 -5.37
N SER A 82 0.86 -2.66 -5.78
CA SER A 82 -0.02 -3.02 -6.89
C SER A 82 -0.63 -1.75 -7.46
N SER A 83 -0.49 -1.51 -8.75
CA SER A 83 -1.03 -0.34 -9.43
C SER A 83 -2.55 -0.46 -9.71
N LEU A 84 -3.31 -0.82 -8.68
CA LEU A 84 -4.77 -0.96 -8.73
C LEU A 84 -5.38 -0.59 -7.36
N CYS A 85 -6.47 0.18 -7.37
CA CYS A 85 -7.03 0.80 -6.17
C CYS A 85 -7.28 -0.19 -5.03
N CYS A 86 -8.05 -1.26 -5.27
CA CYS A 86 -8.49 -2.16 -4.21
C CYS A 86 -7.32 -2.89 -3.53
N PRO A 87 -6.39 -3.56 -4.25
CA PRO A 87 -5.23 -4.18 -3.61
C PRO A 87 -4.33 -3.15 -2.92
N SER A 88 -4.07 -1.99 -3.53
CA SER A 88 -3.27 -0.95 -2.89
C SER A 88 -3.89 -0.43 -1.59
N ARG A 89 -5.21 -0.19 -1.56
CA ARG A 89 -5.91 0.26 -0.34
C ARG A 89 -5.92 -0.81 0.75
N ALA A 90 -6.04 -2.09 0.38
CA ALA A 90 -5.88 -3.20 1.33
C ALA A 90 -4.47 -3.18 1.94
N SER A 91 -3.44 -3.00 1.12
CA SER A 91 -2.04 -2.88 1.56
C SER A 91 -1.79 -1.65 2.46
N ILE A 92 -2.40 -0.50 2.15
CA ILE A 92 -2.32 0.73 2.98
C ILE A 92 -2.90 0.47 4.38
N LEU A 93 -4.00 -0.29 4.49
CA LEU A 93 -4.68 -0.55 5.75
C LEU A 93 -4.01 -1.62 6.62
N THR A 94 -3.24 -2.52 6.03
CA THR A 94 -2.66 -3.68 6.73
C THR A 94 -1.13 -3.64 6.83
N GLY A 95 -0.46 -2.95 5.91
CA GLY A 95 0.99 -3.05 5.73
C GLY A 95 1.44 -4.35 5.07
N GLU A 96 0.51 -5.12 4.48
CA GLU A 96 0.77 -6.41 3.84
C GLU A 96 0.80 -6.29 2.31
N TYR A 97 1.55 -7.16 1.64
CA TYR A 97 1.51 -7.30 0.19
C TYR A 97 0.20 -7.92 -0.31
N PRO A 98 -0.16 -7.76 -1.61
CA PRO A 98 -1.34 -8.39 -2.19
C PRO A 98 -1.40 -9.91 -2.01
N HIS A 99 -0.25 -10.62 -2.04
CA HIS A 99 -0.21 -12.06 -1.81
C HIS A 99 -0.57 -12.47 -0.37
N THR A 100 -0.37 -11.60 0.60
CA THR A 100 -0.74 -11.83 2.00
C THR A 100 -2.17 -11.39 2.28
N THR A 101 -2.60 -10.22 1.78
CA THR A 101 -4.00 -9.77 1.92
C THR A 101 -4.99 -10.64 1.15
N GLY A 102 -4.55 -11.33 0.08
CA GLY A 102 -5.40 -12.06 -0.87
C GLY A 102 -6.20 -11.15 -1.81
N VAL A 103 -5.96 -9.83 -1.77
CA VAL A 103 -6.67 -8.84 -2.58
C VAL A 103 -5.80 -8.41 -3.75
N TYR A 104 -6.10 -8.92 -4.95
CA TYR A 104 -5.36 -8.62 -6.18
C TYR A 104 -6.17 -7.82 -7.21
N ARG A 105 -7.50 -7.79 -7.07
CA ARG A 105 -8.44 -7.26 -8.06
C ARG A 105 -9.49 -6.38 -7.41
N GLN A 106 -10.34 -5.77 -8.26
CA GLN A 106 -11.49 -4.97 -7.84
C GLN A 106 -12.69 -5.82 -7.40
N ALA A 107 -12.72 -7.10 -7.75
CA ALA A 107 -13.85 -8.00 -7.44
C ALA A 107 -13.39 -9.46 -7.29
N LEU A 108 -14.29 -10.28 -6.74
CA LEU A 108 -14.09 -11.74 -6.62
C LEU A 108 -13.66 -12.39 -7.95
N PRO A 109 -12.93 -13.54 -7.91
CA PRO A 109 -12.60 -14.32 -6.70
C PRO A 109 -11.40 -13.80 -5.89
N HIS A 110 -10.52 -13.00 -6.40
CA HIS A 110 -9.28 -12.57 -5.74
C HIS A 110 -9.24 -11.05 -5.59
N GLY A 111 -10.31 -10.45 -5.10
CA GLY A 111 -10.34 -9.01 -4.94
C GLY A 111 -11.70 -8.47 -4.50
N GLY A 112 -11.77 -7.15 -4.42
CA GLY A 112 -12.86 -6.45 -3.84
C GLY A 112 -12.93 -6.61 -2.31
N PHE A 113 -13.83 -5.88 -1.70
CA PHE A 113 -14.03 -5.91 -0.25
C PHE A 113 -14.26 -7.33 0.28
N LYS A 114 -14.97 -8.20 -0.44
CA LYS A 114 -15.27 -9.58 -0.01
C LYS A 114 -14.07 -10.51 0.11
N SER A 115 -12.92 -10.16 -0.48
CA SER A 115 -11.67 -10.89 -0.29
C SER A 115 -10.81 -10.32 0.83
N PHE A 116 -11.16 -9.15 1.36
CA PHE A 116 -10.40 -8.44 2.36
C PHE A 116 -10.78 -8.88 3.78
N ARG A 117 -9.77 -9.12 4.63
CA ARG A 117 -9.94 -9.36 6.06
C ARG A 117 -9.89 -8.03 6.81
N ASP A 118 -11.04 -7.42 7.07
CA ASP A 118 -11.15 -6.11 7.71
C ASP A 118 -11.04 -6.12 9.24
N THR A 119 -10.86 -7.30 9.83
CA THR A 119 -10.76 -7.47 11.29
C THR A 119 -9.36 -7.22 11.86
N THR A 120 -8.34 -7.11 10.98
CA THR A 120 -6.96 -6.85 11.39
C THR A 120 -6.37 -5.78 10.49
N THR A 121 -6.58 -4.53 10.86
CA THR A 121 -6.12 -3.34 10.13
C THR A 121 -5.51 -2.35 11.10
N ILE A 122 -4.82 -1.35 10.60
CA ILE A 122 -4.32 -0.25 11.43
C ILE A 122 -5.47 0.46 12.16
N ALA A 123 -6.66 0.52 11.58
CA ALA A 123 -7.82 1.13 12.23
C ALA A 123 -8.27 0.33 13.45
N THR A 124 -8.32 -1.01 13.37
CA THR A 124 -8.68 -1.86 14.52
C THR A 124 -7.67 -1.75 15.65
N GLN A 125 -6.36 -1.71 15.32
CA GLN A 125 -5.30 -1.57 16.34
C GLN A 125 -5.35 -0.22 17.04
N LEU A 126 -5.58 0.87 16.28
CA LEU A 126 -5.69 2.21 16.85
C LEU A 126 -6.95 2.36 17.70
N HIS A 127 -8.10 1.85 17.24
CA HIS A 127 -9.34 1.85 18.01
C HIS A 127 -9.18 1.11 19.33
N ASP A 128 -8.61 -0.10 19.32
CA ASP A 128 -8.36 -0.90 20.51
C ASP A 128 -7.39 -0.20 21.48
N ALA A 129 -6.47 0.62 20.96
CA ALA A 129 -5.57 1.44 21.74
C ALA A 129 -6.23 2.72 22.29
N GLY A 130 -7.48 3.00 21.92
CA GLY A 130 -8.26 4.13 22.41
C GLY A 130 -8.12 5.42 21.61
N TYR A 131 -7.72 5.32 20.34
CA TYR A 131 -7.91 6.39 19.37
C TYR A 131 -9.38 6.48 18.97
N HIS A 132 -9.84 7.68 18.71
CA HIS A 132 -11.08 7.88 17.96
C HIS A 132 -10.77 7.81 16.47
N THR A 133 -11.46 6.92 15.76
CA THR A 133 -11.14 6.56 14.38
C THR A 133 -12.23 7.01 13.42
N GLY A 134 -11.86 7.67 12.32
CA GLY A 134 -12.80 8.15 11.32
C GLY A 134 -12.35 7.85 9.90
N PHE A 135 -13.24 7.31 9.08
CA PHE A 135 -13.04 7.07 7.66
C PHE A 135 -13.95 7.95 6.82
N PHE A 136 -13.39 8.60 5.77
CA PHE A 136 -14.12 9.56 4.94
C PHE A 136 -13.76 9.40 3.46
N GLY A 137 -14.58 8.67 2.69
CA GLY A 137 -14.39 8.60 1.24
C GLY A 137 -14.48 7.22 0.59
N LYS A 138 -13.55 6.95 -0.34
CA LYS A 138 -13.48 5.69 -1.09
C LYS A 138 -12.78 4.62 -0.27
N TYR A 139 -13.50 3.54 -0.02
CA TYR A 139 -12.99 2.33 0.63
C TYR A 139 -12.43 1.34 -0.40
N LEU A 140 -12.81 0.08 -0.33
CA LEU A 140 -12.45 -0.94 -1.32
C LEU A 140 -13.57 -1.12 -2.34
N ASP A 141 -13.23 -1.47 -3.56
CA ASP A 141 -14.22 -1.79 -4.59
C ASP A 141 -15.09 -2.99 -4.14
N SER A 142 -16.30 -3.04 -4.67
CA SER A 142 -17.34 -4.02 -4.29
C SER A 142 -17.89 -3.87 -2.86
N TYR A 143 -17.47 -2.85 -2.07
CA TYR A 143 -18.05 -2.54 -0.78
C TYR A 143 -19.49 -2.03 -0.88
N GLN A 144 -19.92 -1.50 -2.04
CA GLN A 144 -21.26 -0.91 -2.23
C GLN A 144 -22.40 -1.83 -1.81
N HIS A 145 -22.28 -3.13 -1.98
CA HIS A 145 -23.32 -4.08 -1.57
C HIS A 145 -23.47 -4.13 -0.05
N ASP A 146 -22.36 -4.07 0.66
CA ASP A 146 -22.32 -4.09 2.13
C ASP A 146 -22.70 -2.72 2.70
N ALA A 147 -22.33 -1.63 2.04
CA ALA A 147 -22.76 -0.28 2.36
C ALA A 147 -24.30 -0.14 2.37
N LEU A 148 -24.98 -0.77 1.40
CA LEU A 148 -26.44 -0.73 1.30
C LEU A 148 -27.13 -1.55 2.41
N THR A 149 -26.44 -2.50 3.04
CA THR A 149 -26.97 -3.26 4.19
C THR A 149 -26.63 -2.61 5.53
N GLY A 150 -25.93 -1.48 5.52
CA GLY A 150 -25.52 -0.76 6.72
C GLY A 150 -24.26 -1.29 7.39
N TYR A 151 -23.48 -2.14 6.69
CA TYR A 151 -22.24 -2.67 7.25
C TYR A 151 -21.21 -1.55 7.42
N VAL A 152 -20.63 -1.48 8.61
CA VAL A 152 -19.46 -0.66 8.95
C VAL A 152 -18.32 -1.60 9.30
N PRO A 153 -17.13 -1.48 8.65
CA PRO A 153 -15.97 -2.29 9.01
C PRO A 153 -15.53 -2.04 10.46
N PRO A 154 -14.99 -3.05 11.16
CA PRO A 154 -14.55 -2.88 12.55
C PRO A 154 -13.41 -1.86 12.66
N GLY A 155 -13.29 -1.25 13.84
CA GLY A 155 -12.24 -0.30 14.16
C GLY A 155 -12.53 1.14 13.71
N TRP A 156 -13.77 1.48 13.33
CA TRP A 156 -14.17 2.84 12.94
C TRP A 156 -15.32 3.36 13.82
N ASP A 157 -15.09 4.45 14.53
CA ASP A 157 -16.12 5.16 15.32
C ASP A 157 -17.00 6.06 14.45
N ARG A 158 -16.39 6.63 13.40
CA ARG A 158 -17.07 7.44 12.39
C ARG A 158 -16.83 6.87 11.02
N TRP A 159 -17.89 6.58 10.29
CA TRP A 159 -17.82 5.95 8.98
C TRP A 159 -18.62 6.76 7.95
N VAL A 160 -17.93 7.38 6.99
CA VAL A 160 -18.53 8.13 5.89
C VAL A 160 -17.91 7.64 4.58
N ALA A 161 -18.50 6.60 3.99
CA ALA A 161 -17.90 5.95 2.83
C ALA A 161 -18.83 6.05 1.60
N PHE A 162 -18.23 6.12 0.42
CA PHE A 162 -18.99 6.05 -0.82
C PHE A 162 -19.69 4.69 -0.97
N VAL A 163 -20.97 4.74 -1.38
CA VAL A 163 -21.64 3.60 -1.98
C VAL A 163 -21.10 3.38 -3.40
N HIS A 164 -20.98 4.48 -4.18
CA HIS A 164 -20.25 4.54 -5.45
C HIS A 164 -19.45 5.82 -5.49
N SER A 165 -18.14 5.73 -5.73
CA SER A 165 -17.27 6.91 -5.81
C SER A 165 -17.61 7.75 -7.02
N GLN A 166 -18.14 8.95 -6.80
CA GLN A 166 -18.53 9.93 -7.79
C GLN A 166 -18.25 11.34 -7.26
N PHE A 167 -18.24 12.32 -8.16
CA PHE A 167 -18.06 13.73 -7.81
C PHE A 167 -19.39 14.41 -7.44
N PHE A 168 -20.48 14.04 -8.12
CA PHE A 168 -21.86 14.46 -7.90
C PHE A 168 -22.81 13.28 -8.04
N ASP A 169 -24.07 13.43 -7.60
CA ASP A 169 -25.14 12.42 -7.67
C ASP A 169 -24.72 11.06 -7.14
N TYR A 170 -24.29 11.02 -5.88
CA TYR A 170 -23.76 9.83 -5.25
C TYR A 170 -24.46 9.49 -3.92
N GLY A 171 -24.24 8.26 -3.45
CA GLY A 171 -24.61 7.81 -2.11
C GLY A 171 -23.41 7.75 -1.19
N LEU A 172 -23.57 8.23 0.04
CA LEU A 172 -22.65 7.95 1.16
C LEU A 172 -23.36 7.07 2.18
N THR A 173 -22.70 6.07 2.71
CA THR A 173 -23.11 5.47 3.97
C THR A 173 -22.48 6.28 5.11
N VAL A 174 -23.34 6.78 6.00
CA VAL A 174 -22.94 7.56 7.18
C VAL A 174 -23.32 6.74 8.39
N ASP A 175 -22.34 6.13 9.04
CA ASP A 175 -22.50 5.23 10.20
C ASP A 175 -23.59 4.15 9.94
N GLY A 176 -23.51 3.52 8.77
CA GLY A 176 -24.45 2.49 8.31
C GLY A 176 -25.72 2.99 7.64
N ALA A 177 -26.02 4.29 7.69
CA ALA A 177 -27.22 4.87 7.05
C ALA A 177 -26.89 5.53 5.72
N VAL A 178 -27.53 5.10 4.61
CA VAL A 178 -27.29 5.68 3.29
C VAL A 178 -27.91 7.07 3.19
N ARG A 179 -27.13 8.02 2.71
CA ARG A 179 -27.51 9.42 2.41
C ARG A 179 -27.16 9.73 0.97
N ARG A 180 -28.12 10.24 0.20
CA ARG A 180 -27.90 10.69 -1.17
C ARG A 180 -27.48 12.15 -1.20
N ARG A 181 -26.61 12.46 -2.15
CA ARG A 181 -26.17 13.80 -2.52
C ARG A 181 -26.58 14.06 -3.96
N GLY A 182 -26.91 15.30 -4.29
CA GLY A 182 -27.37 15.72 -5.60
C GLY A 182 -26.24 16.26 -6.49
N VAL A 183 -26.60 17.29 -7.25
CA VAL A 183 -25.72 17.91 -8.26
C VAL A 183 -25.47 19.40 -7.98
N GLU A 184 -25.91 19.90 -6.84
CA GLU A 184 -25.68 21.28 -6.46
C GLU A 184 -24.19 21.50 -6.10
N PRO A 185 -23.66 22.71 -6.23
CA PRO A 185 -22.26 23.00 -5.89
C PRO A 185 -21.83 22.50 -4.51
N ASN A 186 -22.72 22.58 -3.51
CA ASN A 186 -22.48 22.11 -2.15
C ASN A 186 -22.51 20.57 -2.00
N ASP A 187 -22.89 19.85 -3.05
CA ASP A 187 -22.87 18.38 -3.08
C ASP A 187 -21.55 17.83 -3.64
N TYR A 188 -20.60 18.68 -4.01
CA TYR A 188 -19.32 18.23 -4.51
C TYR A 188 -18.61 17.32 -3.49
N SER A 189 -18.28 16.09 -3.90
CA SER A 189 -17.96 15.01 -2.96
C SER A 189 -16.73 15.30 -2.11
N THR A 190 -15.68 15.91 -2.67
CA THR A 190 -14.47 16.26 -1.91
C THR A 190 -14.77 17.23 -0.78
N ASP A 191 -15.59 18.26 -1.04
CA ASP A 191 -15.98 19.25 -0.03
C ASP A 191 -16.90 18.65 1.04
N VAL A 192 -17.83 17.78 0.64
CA VAL A 192 -18.71 17.06 1.58
C VAL A 192 -17.89 16.16 2.51
N LEU A 193 -16.94 15.40 1.97
CA LEU A 193 -16.05 14.55 2.77
C LEU A 193 -15.16 15.39 3.69
N ALA A 194 -14.61 16.51 3.20
CA ALA A 194 -13.82 17.44 4.00
C ALA A 194 -14.63 18.01 5.18
N ASN A 195 -15.91 18.38 4.96
CA ASN A 195 -16.81 18.84 6.01
C ASN A 195 -17.03 17.78 7.11
N HIS A 196 -17.20 16.50 6.71
CA HIS A 196 -17.33 15.41 7.68
C HIS A 196 -16.04 15.15 8.44
N THR A 197 -14.88 15.18 7.77
CA THR A 197 -13.58 14.97 8.39
C THR A 197 -13.23 16.09 9.35
N GLU A 198 -13.44 17.36 8.93
CA GLU A 198 -13.23 18.53 9.77
C GLU A 198 -14.13 18.48 11.01
N GLY A 199 -15.42 18.19 10.83
CA GLY A 199 -16.38 18.04 11.92
C GLY A 199 -15.99 16.94 12.91
N PHE A 200 -15.43 15.82 12.43
CA PHE A 200 -14.90 14.76 13.28
C PHE A 200 -13.68 15.22 14.07
N ILE A 201 -12.69 15.85 13.44
CA ILE A 201 -11.50 16.36 14.12
C ILE A 201 -11.86 17.38 15.20
N ARG A 202 -12.78 18.31 14.89
CA ARG A 202 -13.18 19.38 15.82
C ARG A 202 -14.09 18.89 16.95
N GLY A 203 -14.94 17.91 16.67
CA GLY A 203 -15.92 17.39 17.61
C GLY A 203 -15.43 16.27 18.52
N THR A 204 -14.18 15.83 18.38
CA THR A 204 -13.64 14.70 19.11
C THR A 204 -12.62 15.18 20.16
N GLU A 205 -12.68 14.67 21.38
CA GLU A 205 -11.65 14.86 22.41
C GLU A 205 -10.62 13.71 22.35
N GLY A 206 -9.35 14.01 22.70
CA GLY A 206 -8.26 13.02 22.68
C GLY A 206 -7.66 12.78 21.28
N PRO A 207 -6.83 11.71 21.13
CA PRO A 207 -6.15 11.42 19.87
C PRO A 207 -7.12 10.90 18.81
N VAL A 208 -6.97 11.40 17.59
CA VAL A 208 -7.80 10.97 16.43
C VAL A 208 -6.95 10.27 15.38
N PHE A 209 -7.54 9.29 14.73
CA PHE A 209 -7.09 8.78 13.43
C PHE A 209 -8.15 9.10 12.40
N ALA A 210 -7.86 10.00 11.47
CA ALA A 210 -8.74 10.36 10.37
C ALA A 210 -8.11 9.91 9.05
N LEU A 211 -8.84 9.06 8.28
CA LEU A 211 -8.48 8.68 6.93
C LEU A 211 -9.39 9.41 5.95
N PHE A 212 -8.84 10.39 5.22
CA PHE A 212 -9.51 11.17 4.18
C PHE A 212 -9.16 10.61 2.80
N ALA A 213 -10.13 10.03 2.12
CA ALA A 213 -9.97 9.29 0.87
C ALA A 213 -10.91 9.82 -0.24
N PRO A 214 -10.67 11.03 -0.79
CA PRO A 214 -11.50 11.59 -1.85
C PRO A 214 -11.44 10.75 -3.14
N ALA A 215 -12.46 10.88 -4.00
CA ALA A 215 -12.46 10.26 -5.33
C ALA A 215 -11.53 10.97 -6.33
N ALA A 216 -11.15 12.22 -6.06
CA ALA A 216 -10.25 12.98 -6.93
C ALA A 216 -8.79 12.45 -6.83
N PRO A 217 -8.05 12.45 -7.95
CA PRO A 217 -8.43 12.85 -9.31
C PRO A 217 -8.86 11.70 -10.24
N HIS A 218 -9.44 10.60 -9.73
CA HIS A 218 -9.90 9.46 -10.55
C HIS A 218 -10.84 9.93 -11.68
N ALA A 219 -10.73 9.31 -12.85
CA ALA A 219 -11.63 9.57 -13.97
C ALA A 219 -13.12 9.38 -13.58
N PRO A 220 -14.04 10.25 -14.03
CA PRO A 220 -13.93 11.27 -15.08
C PRO A 220 -13.28 12.59 -14.61
N ALA A 221 -12.82 12.71 -13.37
CA ALA A 221 -12.12 13.86 -12.79
C ALA A 221 -12.93 15.17 -12.94
N ILE A 222 -14.19 15.12 -12.57
CA ILE A 222 -15.07 16.30 -12.64
C ILE A 222 -14.60 17.33 -11.61
N PRO A 223 -14.23 18.57 -12.02
CA PRO A 223 -13.79 19.60 -11.08
C PRO A 223 -14.94 20.14 -10.23
N ALA A 224 -14.61 20.73 -9.09
CA ALA A 224 -15.59 21.57 -8.41
C ALA A 224 -15.92 22.79 -9.29
N PRO A 225 -17.13 23.34 -9.19
CA PRO A 225 -17.53 24.48 -10.01
C PRO A 225 -16.59 25.71 -9.94
N ALA A 226 -15.97 25.91 -8.78
CA ALA A 226 -14.98 26.98 -8.57
C ALA A 226 -13.66 26.76 -9.33
N ASP A 227 -13.37 25.52 -9.75
CA ASP A 227 -12.09 25.12 -10.35
C ASP A 227 -12.16 24.88 -11.87
N GLU A 228 -13.34 24.99 -12.49
CA GLU A 228 -13.56 24.72 -13.92
C GLU A 228 -12.70 25.58 -14.84
N GLY A 229 -12.36 26.79 -14.43
CA GLY A 229 -11.57 27.76 -15.21
C GLY A 229 -10.05 27.57 -15.13
N GLY A 230 -9.56 26.70 -14.26
CA GLY A 230 -8.11 26.51 -14.05
C GLY A 230 -7.41 25.72 -15.16
N PHE A 231 -6.08 25.80 -15.24
CA PHE A 231 -5.21 24.93 -16.06
C PHE A 231 -5.51 24.93 -17.56
N ASN A 232 -6.01 26.05 -18.13
CA ASN A 232 -6.29 26.14 -19.56
C ASN A 232 -5.03 26.15 -20.42
N ASP A 233 -3.92 26.68 -19.89
CA ASP A 233 -2.66 26.91 -20.59
C ASP A 233 -1.64 25.77 -20.35
N LEU A 234 -2.10 24.58 -19.91
CA LEU A 234 -1.21 23.45 -19.75
C LEU A 234 -0.59 23.08 -21.10
N PRO A 235 0.75 22.90 -21.16
CA PRO A 235 1.39 22.39 -22.35
C PRO A 235 0.91 20.97 -22.66
N ALA A 236 0.91 20.61 -23.94
CA ALA A 236 0.55 19.25 -24.35
C ALA A 236 1.48 18.23 -23.70
N TRP A 237 0.91 17.13 -23.20
CA TRP A 237 1.66 16.04 -22.58
C TRP A 237 2.27 15.14 -23.67
N ARG A 238 3.57 15.25 -23.88
CA ARG A 238 4.29 14.51 -24.94
C ARG A 238 5.68 14.07 -24.48
N PRO A 239 5.75 13.26 -23.37
CA PRO A 239 7.00 12.60 -23.01
C PRO A 239 7.43 11.65 -24.13
N PRO A 240 8.70 11.24 -24.20
CA PRO A 240 9.20 10.27 -25.18
C PRO A 240 8.39 8.96 -25.24
N SER A 241 7.81 8.51 -24.12
CA SER A 241 6.96 7.33 -24.04
C SER A 241 5.51 7.55 -24.51
N PHE A 242 5.06 8.81 -24.70
CA PHE A 242 3.70 9.09 -25.19
C PHE A 242 3.49 8.55 -26.61
N ASP A 243 2.47 7.72 -26.80
CA ASP A 243 2.15 7.07 -28.07
C ASP A 243 3.40 6.43 -28.72
N GLU A 244 4.23 5.78 -27.91
CA GLU A 244 5.51 5.21 -28.29
C GLU A 244 5.44 4.47 -29.63
N GLY A 245 6.32 4.85 -30.57
CA GLY A 245 6.29 4.36 -31.93
C GLY A 245 6.78 2.92 -32.07
N ASP A 246 8.01 2.65 -31.61
CA ASP A 246 8.60 1.31 -31.61
C ASP A 246 8.37 0.63 -30.24
N ARG A 247 7.61 -0.44 -30.25
CA ARG A 247 7.31 -1.27 -29.08
C ARG A 247 7.60 -2.73 -29.36
N SER A 248 8.46 -3.00 -30.37
CA SER A 248 8.79 -4.37 -30.80
C SER A 248 9.48 -5.19 -29.68
N ASP A 249 10.09 -4.52 -28.73
CA ASP A 249 10.74 -5.09 -27.56
C ASP A 249 9.82 -5.23 -26.32
N LYS A 250 8.61 -4.63 -26.34
CA LYS A 250 7.64 -4.71 -25.24
C LYS A 250 6.90 -6.06 -25.24
N PRO A 251 6.22 -6.43 -24.13
CA PRO A 251 5.32 -7.56 -24.09
C PRO A 251 4.19 -7.45 -25.12
N LYS A 252 3.68 -8.59 -25.58
CA LYS A 252 2.66 -8.65 -26.65
C LYS A 252 1.41 -7.84 -26.36
N HIS A 253 0.99 -7.73 -25.10
CA HIS A 253 -0.19 -6.93 -24.73
C HIS A 253 0.04 -5.44 -24.98
N ILE A 254 1.27 -4.94 -24.86
CA ILE A 254 1.64 -3.55 -25.20
C ILE A 254 1.86 -3.42 -26.72
N GLN A 255 2.52 -4.38 -27.36
CA GLN A 255 2.71 -4.37 -28.82
C GLN A 255 1.37 -4.30 -29.58
N ALA A 256 0.33 -4.98 -29.06
CA ALA A 256 -1.00 -5.07 -29.67
C ALA A 256 -1.80 -3.76 -29.62
N LEU A 257 -1.35 -2.74 -28.88
CA LEU A 257 -2.07 -1.48 -28.74
C LEU A 257 -2.02 -0.66 -30.03
N HIS A 258 -3.16 -0.08 -30.38
CA HIS A 258 -3.25 0.85 -31.51
C HIS A 258 -2.66 2.22 -31.15
N PRO A 259 -2.20 3.00 -32.13
CA PRO A 259 -1.78 4.38 -31.90
C PRO A 259 -2.85 5.21 -31.19
N VAL A 260 -2.41 6.15 -30.37
CA VAL A 260 -3.29 7.12 -29.70
C VAL A 260 -3.67 8.17 -30.73
N GLY A 261 -4.78 7.94 -31.44
CA GLY A 261 -5.25 8.87 -32.45
C GLY A 261 -5.62 10.26 -31.91
N PRO A 262 -5.83 11.25 -32.81
CA PRO A 262 -6.06 12.65 -32.42
C PRO A 262 -7.24 12.85 -31.47
N GLU A 263 -8.35 12.17 -31.69
CA GLU A 263 -9.54 12.27 -30.84
C GLU A 263 -9.27 11.77 -29.41
N ARG A 264 -8.58 10.61 -29.30
CA ARG A 264 -8.20 10.07 -27.99
C ARG A 264 -7.17 10.95 -27.29
N THR A 265 -6.21 11.49 -28.04
CA THR A 265 -5.26 12.47 -27.52
C THR A 265 -5.96 13.69 -26.94
N ALA A 266 -6.94 14.26 -27.67
CA ALA A 266 -7.74 15.38 -27.18
C ALA A 266 -8.50 15.03 -25.90
N SER A 267 -9.08 13.82 -25.83
CA SER A 267 -9.80 13.32 -24.64
C SER A 267 -8.85 13.16 -23.43
N LEU A 268 -7.62 12.70 -23.64
CA LEU A 268 -6.60 12.57 -22.60
C LEU A 268 -6.15 13.94 -22.07
N GLU A 269 -5.99 14.94 -22.94
CA GLU A 269 -5.66 16.30 -22.51
C GLU A 269 -6.78 16.93 -21.68
N VAL A 270 -8.05 16.64 -22.02
CA VAL A 270 -9.20 17.05 -21.20
C VAL A 270 -9.16 16.33 -19.84
N LEU A 271 -8.96 15.01 -19.82
CA LEU A 271 -8.87 14.25 -18.59
C LEU A 271 -7.74 14.78 -17.69
N ARG A 272 -6.53 14.94 -18.23
CA ARG A 272 -5.35 15.44 -17.51
C ARG A 272 -5.63 16.81 -16.89
N ARG A 273 -6.20 17.73 -17.65
CA ARG A 273 -6.59 19.06 -17.15
C ARG A 273 -7.61 18.96 -16.03
N ASN A 274 -8.61 18.13 -16.19
CA ASN A 274 -9.64 17.93 -15.17
C ASN A 274 -9.10 17.26 -13.91
N GLN A 275 -8.09 16.41 -14.02
CA GLN A 275 -7.39 15.86 -12.87
C GLN A 275 -6.72 16.97 -12.06
N TYR A 276 -5.97 17.87 -12.68
CA TYR A 276 -5.40 19.03 -11.98
C TYR A 276 -6.47 19.93 -11.35
N ARG A 277 -7.58 20.15 -12.03
CA ARG A 277 -8.70 20.95 -11.51
C ARG A 277 -9.37 20.29 -10.32
N SER A 278 -9.62 18.97 -10.37
CA SER A 278 -10.24 18.24 -9.25
C SER A 278 -9.32 18.16 -8.03
N LEU A 279 -8.00 18.17 -8.23
CA LEU A 279 -7.01 18.25 -7.13
C LEU A 279 -7.08 19.58 -6.38
N GLN A 280 -7.59 20.68 -6.97
CA GLN A 280 -7.72 21.96 -6.26
C GLN A 280 -8.69 21.88 -5.06
N ALA A 281 -9.75 21.10 -5.19
CA ALA A 281 -10.66 20.85 -4.06
C ALA A 281 -9.97 20.01 -2.96
N VAL A 282 -9.14 19.04 -3.35
CA VAL A 282 -8.33 18.26 -2.38
C VAL A 282 -7.31 19.18 -1.68
N ASP A 283 -6.64 20.04 -2.42
CA ASP A 283 -5.67 20.99 -1.90
C ASP A 283 -6.29 21.90 -0.83
N ARG A 284 -7.45 22.48 -1.12
CA ARG A 284 -8.22 23.27 -0.14
C ARG A 284 -8.69 22.43 1.04
N ALA A 285 -9.11 21.18 0.81
CA ALA A 285 -9.51 20.27 1.88
C ALA A 285 -8.36 20.01 2.85
N VAL A 286 -7.15 19.73 2.34
CA VAL A 286 -5.93 19.56 3.15
C VAL A 286 -5.68 20.77 4.03
N ALA A 287 -5.72 21.98 3.46
CA ALA A 287 -5.55 23.21 4.25
C ALA A 287 -6.57 23.31 5.40
N ARG A 288 -7.86 23.03 5.12
CA ARG A 288 -8.94 23.05 6.13
C ARG A 288 -8.72 22.03 7.23
N LEU A 289 -8.31 20.81 6.90
CA LEU A 289 -8.05 19.74 7.87
C LEU A 289 -6.84 20.07 8.76
N LEU A 290 -5.78 20.68 8.21
CA LEU A 290 -4.64 21.16 8.99
C LEU A 290 -5.05 22.29 9.95
N VAL A 291 -5.91 23.22 9.50
CA VAL A 291 -6.47 24.27 10.35
C VAL A 291 -7.32 23.65 11.48
N ALA A 292 -8.10 22.59 11.20
CA ALA A 292 -8.86 21.89 12.24
C ALA A 292 -7.96 21.22 13.29
N LEU A 293 -6.84 20.62 12.87
CA LEU A 293 -5.81 20.10 13.79
C LEU A 293 -5.15 21.22 14.61
N GLN A 294 -4.85 22.36 13.98
CA GLN A 294 -4.25 23.53 14.65
C GLN A 294 -5.20 24.11 15.70
N ASP A 295 -6.45 24.38 15.33
CA ASP A 295 -7.46 24.99 16.23
C ASP A 295 -7.81 24.09 17.42
N THR A 296 -7.62 22.78 17.28
CA THR A 296 -7.82 21.80 18.35
C THR A 296 -6.52 21.49 19.13
N GLY A 297 -5.42 22.20 18.83
CA GLY A 297 -4.13 22.04 19.51
C GLY A 297 -3.41 20.73 19.21
N ARG A 298 -3.74 20.06 18.11
CA ARG A 298 -3.20 18.74 17.76
C ARG A 298 -2.08 18.78 16.71
N LEU A 299 -1.98 19.85 15.90
CA LEU A 299 -1.10 19.88 14.72
C LEU A 299 0.37 19.66 15.08
N ASP A 300 0.85 20.27 16.16
CA ASP A 300 2.26 20.19 16.58
C ASP A 300 2.68 18.78 17.00
N ASN A 301 1.71 17.95 17.42
CA ASN A 301 1.89 16.54 17.75
C ASN A 301 1.04 15.65 16.81
N ALA A 302 1.02 15.96 15.52
CA ALA A 302 0.30 15.16 14.54
C ALA A 302 1.25 14.49 13.54
N LEU A 303 0.87 13.28 13.13
CA LEU A 303 1.40 12.63 11.94
C LEU A 303 0.43 12.89 10.78
N VAL A 304 0.85 13.65 9.79
CA VAL A 304 0.08 13.92 8.58
C VAL A 304 0.77 13.27 7.39
N ILE A 305 0.06 12.37 6.71
CA ILE A 305 0.55 11.64 5.55
C ILE A 305 -0.32 11.98 4.35
N PHE A 306 0.28 12.42 3.26
CA PHE A 306 -0.37 12.62 1.97
C PHE A 306 0.18 11.65 0.94
N THR A 307 -0.69 10.87 0.28
CA THR A 307 -0.31 9.92 -0.77
C THR A 307 -1.45 9.65 -1.74
N SER A 308 -1.22 8.77 -2.72
CA SER A 308 -2.24 8.19 -3.61
C SER A 308 -2.27 6.67 -3.52
N ASP A 309 -3.38 6.06 -3.89
CA ASP A 309 -3.47 4.60 -3.94
C ASP A 309 -2.69 3.99 -5.12
N ASN A 310 -2.62 4.66 -6.25
CA ASN A 310 -1.79 4.33 -7.42
C ASN A 310 -1.64 5.53 -8.35
N GLY A 311 -0.75 5.42 -9.31
CA GLY A 311 -0.60 6.36 -10.40
C GLY A 311 -1.50 6.05 -11.60
N LEU A 312 -1.23 6.71 -12.75
CA LEU A 312 -2.03 6.57 -13.97
C LEU A 312 -1.19 6.95 -15.19
N LEU A 313 -1.32 6.23 -16.31
CA LEU A 313 -0.73 6.60 -17.60
C LEU A 313 -1.70 7.47 -18.41
N TRP A 314 -1.15 8.50 -19.06
CA TRP A 314 -1.86 9.42 -19.96
C TRP A 314 -1.54 9.16 -21.44
N GLY A 315 -1.21 7.92 -21.79
CA GLY A 315 -0.87 7.51 -23.15
C GLY A 315 0.59 7.10 -23.34
N GLU A 316 1.37 7.07 -22.27
CA GLU A 316 2.70 6.46 -22.26
C GLU A 316 2.57 4.99 -22.68
N HIS A 317 3.49 4.50 -23.52
CA HIS A 317 3.48 3.16 -24.11
C HIS A 317 2.14 2.81 -24.80
N ARG A 318 1.35 3.82 -25.21
CA ARG A 318 -0.05 3.71 -25.69
C ARG A 318 -1.03 3.16 -24.66
N TRP A 319 -0.61 3.02 -23.39
CA TRP A 319 -1.49 2.59 -22.31
C TRP A 319 -2.23 3.78 -21.70
N LEU A 320 -3.50 3.59 -21.29
CA LEU A 320 -4.38 4.70 -20.91
C LEU A 320 -4.95 4.55 -19.51
N LYS A 321 -4.40 3.66 -18.73
CA LYS A 321 -4.89 3.34 -17.39
C LYS A 321 -3.72 3.05 -16.47
N LYS A 322 -3.85 2.06 -15.67
CA LYS A 322 -2.93 1.54 -14.67
C LYS A 322 -2.84 0.02 -14.78
N GLU A 323 -2.43 -0.69 -13.77
CA GLU A 323 -2.26 -2.14 -13.70
C GLU A 323 -0.99 -2.67 -14.39
N VAL A 324 -0.19 -1.82 -15.01
CA VAL A 324 1.12 -2.14 -15.60
C VAL A 324 2.26 -1.78 -14.63
N PRO A 325 3.48 -2.35 -14.79
CA PRO A 325 4.58 -2.09 -13.86
C PRO A 325 5.33 -0.78 -14.11
N TYR A 326 4.94 0.03 -15.10
CA TYR A 326 5.63 1.27 -15.47
C TYR A 326 5.52 2.34 -14.37
N GLU A 327 6.56 3.20 -14.29
CA GLU A 327 6.68 4.26 -13.26
C GLU A 327 5.40 5.09 -13.10
N GLU A 328 4.74 5.44 -14.21
CA GLU A 328 3.52 6.25 -14.17
C GLU A 328 2.34 5.59 -13.45
N ALA A 329 2.32 4.25 -13.39
CA ALA A 329 1.27 3.51 -12.69
C ALA A 329 1.64 3.17 -11.25
N ILE A 330 2.92 2.89 -10.99
CA ILE A 330 3.37 2.38 -9.69
C ILE A 330 3.90 3.44 -8.74
N ARG A 331 4.39 4.59 -9.26
CA ARG A 331 4.96 5.66 -8.46
C ARG A 331 3.88 6.66 -8.04
N VAL A 332 3.86 7.00 -6.76
CA VAL A 332 2.83 7.84 -6.13
C VAL A 332 3.50 8.96 -5.31
N PRO A 333 2.83 10.10 -5.12
CA PRO A 333 3.33 11.09 -4.19
C PRO A 333 3.31 10.53 -2.76
N LEU A 334 4.30 10.87 -1.96
CA LEU A 334 4.29 10.61 -0.53
C LEU A 334 4.99 11.74 0.21
N VAL A 335 4.20 12.50 0.96
CA VAL A 335 4.71 13.56 1.83
C VAL A 335 4.28 13.27 3.26
N VAL A 336 5.23 13.33 4.19
CA VAL A 336 4.98 13.12 5.61
C VAL A 336 5.40 14.36 6.39
N ARG A 337 4.44 14.97 7.10
CA ARG A 337 4.67 16.02 8.08
C ARG A 337 4.42 15.48 9.49
N ALA A 338 5.41 15.62 10.35
CA ALA A 338 5.33 15.20 11.75
C ALA A 338 6.28 16.11 12.57
N ASP A 339 5.81 17.31 12.91
CA ASP A 339 6.66 18.38 13.48
C ASP A 339 7.42 17.92 14.73
N ALA A 340 6.79 17.08 15.58
CA ALA A 340 7.41 16.51 16.78
C ALA A 340 8.51 15.45 16.48
N ILE A 341 8.53 14.86 15.29
CA ILE A 341 9.43 13.74 14.92
C ILE A 341 10.52 14.21 13.95
N VAL A 342 10.14 14.96 12.92
CA VAL A 342 11.03 15.37 11.82
C VAL A 342 11.94 16.51 12.24
N GLY A 343 11.50 17.34 13.22
CA GLY A 343 12.15 18.59 13.57
C GLY A 343 11.88 19.67 12.51
N GLU A 344 12.65 20.77 12.58
CA GLU A 344 12.49 21.88 11.64
C GLU A 344 13.18 21.61 10.30
N GLY A 345 12.47 21.91 9.23
CA GLY A 345 13.00 21.96 7.84
C GLY A 345 12.47 20.87 6.93
N ALA A 346 12.09 21.33 5.74
CA ALA A 346 11.72 20.44 4.64
C ALA A 346 12.93 19.69 4.10
N ARG A 347 12.73 18.43 3.70
CA ARG A 347 13.74 17.69 2.94
C ARG A 347 13.11 16.71 1.98
N THR A 348 13.87 16.37 0.95
CA THR A 348 13.55 15.24 0.06
C THR A 348 14.33 14.01 0.51
N ASP A 349 13.66 12.86 0.55
CA ASP A 349 14.25 11.57 0.85
C ASP A 349 14.14 10.65 -0.38
N GLY A 350 15.25 10.11 -0.84
CA GLY A 350 15.35 9.25 -2.03
C GLY A 350 15.36 7.75 -1.74
N HIS A 351 15.06 7.32 -0.53
CA HIS A 351 14.95 5.88 -0.25
C HIS A 351 13.70 5.27 -0.87
N LEU A 352 13.79 4.01 -1.30
CA LEU A 352 12.66 3.25 -1.80
C LEU A 352 11.63 3.00 -0.68
N VAL A 353 10.47 3.61 -0.78
CA VAL A 353 9.36 3.43 0.16
C VAL A 353 8.10 2.96 -0.57
N ALA A 354 7.18 2.32 0.14
CA ALA A 354 5.98 1.78 -0.48
C ALA A 354 4.73 1.98 0.38
N ASN A 355 3.57 1.86 -0.22
CA ASN A 355 2.27 1.97 0.43
C ASN A 355 2.10 1.01 1.63
N ILE A 356 2.78 -0.15 1.63
CA ILE A 356 2.81 -1.08 2.78
C ILE A 356 3.53 -0.52 4.01
N ASP A 357 4.31 0.55 3.87
CA ASP A 357 5.07 1.17 4.96
C ASP A 357 4.19 2.11 5.81
N LEU A 358 3.04 2.50 5.29
CA LEU A 358 2.18 3.51 5.94
C LEU A 358 1.58 2.97 7.24
N ALA A 359 0.96 1.81 7.22
CA ALA A 359 0.38 1.21 8.43
C ALA A 359 1.42 0.93 9.52
N PRO A 360 2.59 0.32 9.24
CA PRO A 360 3.67 0.18 10.22
C PRO A 360 4.20 1.52 10.77
N THR A 361 4.25 2.57 9.94
CA THR A 361 4.66 3.92 10.39
C THR A 361 3.64 4.50 11.36
N ILE A 362 2.36 4.38 11.02
CA ILE A 362 1.26 4.82 11.89
C ILE A 362 1.27 4.04 13.21
N ALA A 363 1.47 2.73 13.15
CA ALA A 363 1.55 1.87 14.33
C ALA A 363 2.72 2.26 15.24
N ASP A 364 3.89 2.48 14.67
CA ASP A 364 5.11 2.87 15.39
C ASP A 364 4.92 4.24 16.10
N VAL A 365 4.42 5.25 15.39
CA VAL A 365 4.14 6.58 15.95
C VAL A 365 3.05 6.53 17.03
N ALA A 366 2.06 5.66 16.88
CA ALA A 366 0.99 5.48 17.87
C ALA A 366 1.40 4.60 19.06
N GLY A 367 2.52 3.89 18.98
CA GLY A 367 2.97 2.93 19.99
C GLY A 367 2.05 1.72 20.08
N VAL A 368 1.55 1.20 18.93
CA VAL A 368 0.69 0.02 18.85
C VAL A 368 1.33 -1.06 18.01
N ASP A 369 1.02 -2.32 18.30
CA ASP A 369 1.45 -3.45 17.48
C ASP A 369 0.58 -3.57 16.21
N LEU A 370 1.20 -3.93 15.10
CA LEU A 370 0.50 -4.29 13.85
C LEU A 370 0.97 -5.67 13.37
N PRO A 371 0.38 -6.75 13.87
CA PRO A 371 0.79 -8.10 13.51
C PRO A 371 0.57 -8.39 12.03
N GLY A 372 1.53 -9.02 11.39
CA GLY A 372 1.43 -9.45 9.98
C GLY A 372 1.93 -8.40 8.98
N ALA A 373 2.20 -7.18 9.38
CA ALA A 373 2.73 -6.16 8.48
C ALA A 373 4.10 -6.55 7.92
N GLU A 374 4.27 -6.42 6.60
CA GLU A 374 5.50 -6.72 5.85
C GLU A 374 6.26 -5.45 5.49
N GLY A 375 5.59 -4.30 5.58
CA GLY A 375 6.18 -2.99 5.40
C GLY A 375 7.14 -2.62 6.54
N LYS A 376 7.81 -1.47 6.40
CA LYS A 376 8.74 -0.92 7.39
C LYS A 376 8.26 0.44 7.86
N SER A 377 8.35 0.71 9.15
CA SER A 377 8.13 2.06 9.66
C SER A 377 9.08 3.05 9.00
N LEU A 378 8.55 4.18 8.55
CA LEU A 378 9.31 5.31 8.01
C LEU A 378 9.97 6.17 9.10
N VAL A 379 9.67 5.94 10.38
CA VAL A 379 10.21 6.74 11.49
C VAL A 379 11.74 6.82 11.45
N PRO A 380 12.52 5.75 11.19
CA PRO A 380 13.97 5.87 11.04
C PRO A 380 14.42 6.78 9.91
N LEU A 381 13.68 6.84 8.79
CA LEU A 381 13.94 7.80 7.72
C LEU A 381 13.53 9.21 8.15
N LEU A 382 12.38 9.37 8.79
CA LEU A 382 11.88 10.66 9.28
C LEU A 382 12.83 11.31 10.29
N THR A 383 13.46 10.51 11.15
CA THR A 383 14.42 10.97 12.17
C THR A 383 15.87 11.04 11.66
N GLY A 384 16.14 10.54 10.45
CA GLY A 384 17.51 10.43 9.92
C GLY A 384 18.38 9.40 10.64
N THR A 385 17.80 8.43 11.32
CA THR A 385 18.51 7.37 12.08
C THR A 385 18.60 6.04 11.35
N ALA A 386 18.11 5.96 10.11
CA ALA A 386 18.16 4.74 9.32
C ALA A 386 19.62 4.37 8.95
N GLU A 387 20.16 3.30 9.53
CA GLU A 387 21.48 2.77 9.17
C GLU A 387 21.42 1.93 7.88
N THR A 388 20.32 1.23 7.66
CA THR A 388 20.10 0.39 6.48
C THR A 388 18.64 0.49 6.03
N TRP A 389 18.43 0.46 4.71
CA TRP A 389 17.09 0.47 4.12
C TRP A 389 16.96 -0.58 3.02
N ARG A 390 15.73 -0.84 2.57
CA ARG A 390 15.49 -1.79 1.46
C ARG A 390 16.11 -1.29 0.16
N ARG A 391 16.54 -2.24 -0.67
CA ARG A 391 17.10 -1.96 -2.00
C ARG A 391 16.20 -2.42 -3.13
N ALA A 392 15.07 -3.01 -2.79
CA ALA A 392 14.12 -3.55 -3.76
C ALA A 392 12.71 -3.56 -3.18
N LEU A 393 11.72 -3.35 -4.05
CA LEU A 393 10.28 -3.43 -3.78
C LEU A 393 9.65 -4.44 -4.72
N LEU A 394 8.64 -5.16 -4.24
CA LEU A 394 7.80 -6.03 -5.06
C LEU A 394 6.57 -5.28 -5.54
N ILE A 395 6.23 -5.46 -6.83
CA ILE A 395 4.96 -5.04 -7.42
C ILE A 395 4.29 -6.28 -7.99
N GLU A 396 3.01 -6.46 -7.66
CA GLU A 396 2.25 -7.65 -8.03
C GLU A 396 0.99 -7.29 -8.80
N HIS A 397 0.67 -8.09 -9.80
CA HIS A 397 -0.57 -8.01 -10.53
C HIS A 397 -1.12 -9.40 -10.83
N LEU A 398 -2.41 -9.58 -10.62
CA LEU A 398 -3.15 -10.77 -11.06
C LEU A 398 -4.08 -10.41 -12.21
N ARG A 399 -3.94 -11.12 -13.34
CA ARG A 399 -4.76 -10.94 -14.55
C ARG A 399 -6.25 -10.81 -14.23
N GLY A 400 -6.83 -9.71 -14.68
CA GLY A 400 -8.25 -9.39 -14.55
C GLY A 400 -9.01 -9.46 -15.87
N ALA A 401 -9.92 -8.52 -16.05
CA ALA A 401 -10.65 -8.34 -17.30
C ALA A 401 -9.80 -7.65 -18.39
N ASN A 402 -8.74 -6.94 -18.00
CA ASN A 402 -7.79 -6.32 -18.91
C ASN A 402 -6.86 -7.36 -19.55
N PRO A 403 -6.26 -7.09 -20.72
CA PRO A 403 -5.38 -8.03 -21.41
C PRO A 403 -4.00 -8.20 -20.73
N ILE A 404 -3.74 -7.50 -19.62
CA ILE A 404 -2.47 -7.56 -18.91
C ILE A 404 -2.30 -8.96 -18.29
N PRO A 405 -1.21 -9.68 -18.59
CA PRO A 405 -0.90 -10.95 -17.95
C PRO A 405 -0.61 -10.78 -16.46
N THR A 406 -0.73 -11.85 -15.68
CA THR A 406 -0.24 -11.87 -14.28
C THR A 406 1.26 -11.64 -14.29
N TYR A 407 1.75 -10.77 -13.38
CA TYR A 407 3.17 -10.51 -13.24
C TYR A 407 3.59 -10.31 -11.80
N CYS A 408 4.88 -10.56 -11.55
CA CYS A 408 5.64 -9.98 -10.46
C CYS A 408 6.74 -9.10 -11.04
N ALA A 409 6.94 -7.93 -10.43
CA ALA A 409 8.04 -7.04 -10.78
C ALA A 409 8.83 -6.62 -9.55
N VAL A 410 10.13 -6.39 -9.73
CA VAL A 410 11.00 -5.80 -8.73
C VAL A 410 11.47 -4.43 -9.18
N ARG A 411 11.26 -3.42 -8.33
CA ARG A 411 11.76 -2.06 -8.48
C ARG A 411 12.94 -1.85 -7.51
N THR A 412 14.09 -1.47 -8.05
CA THR A 412 15.28 -1.05 -7.28
C THR A 412 15.54 0.43 -7.54
N GLU A 413 16.50 1.06 -6.89
CA GLU A 413 16.87 2.45 -7.19
C GLU A 413 17.12 2.69 -8.69
N ARG A 414 17.68 1.71 -9.38
CA ARG A 414 18.12 1.86 -10.78
C ARG A 414 17.30 1.10 -11.78
N TYR A 415 16.75 -0.04 -11.41
CA TYR A 415 16.15 -0.97 -12.36
C TYR A 415 14.69 -1.28 -12.02
N LEU A 416 13.91 -1.43 -13.08
CA LEU A 416 12.63 -2.14 -13.05
C LEU A 416 12.81 -3.47 -13.79
N PHE A 417 12.42 -4.58 -13.17
CA PHE A 417 12.44 -5.91 -13.80
C PHE A 417 11.10 -6.61 -13.54
N ALA A 418 10.41 -7.01 -14.60
CA ALA A 418 9.13 -7.69 -14.54
C ALA A 418 9.18 -9.05 -15.24
N THR A 419 8.47 -10.03 -14.69
CA THR A 419 8.26 -11.35 -15.30
C THR A 419 6.77 -11.65 -15.34
N TYR A 420 6.31 -12.17 -16.48
CA TYR A 420 4.91 -12.45 -16.75
C TYR A 420 4.61 -13.95 -16.80
N ASP A 421 3.37 -14.34 -16.52
CA ASP A 421 2.91 -15.73 -16.64
C ASP A 421 2.92 -16.25 -18.08
N THR A 422 3.04 -15.36 -19.07
CA THR A 422 3.28 -15.66 -20.49
C THR A 422 4.72 -16.08 -20.79
N GLY A 423 5.64 -15.90 -19.85
CA GLY A 423 7.09 -16.11 -20.00
C GLY A 423 7.83 -14.91 -20.58
N GLU A 424 7.14 -13.83 -20.89
CA GLU A 424 7.74 -12.55 -21.29
C GLU A 424 8.41 -11.85 -20.10
N ARG A 425 9.37 -10.98 -20.40
CA ARG A 425 10.14 -10.22 -19.39
C ARG A 425 10.40 -8.81 -19.86
N GLU A 426 10.51 -7.90 -18.91
CA GLU A 426 10.96 -6.53 -19.12
C GLU A 426 12.07 -6.19 -18.14
N LEU A 427 13.08 -5.48 -18.60
CA LEU A 427 14.18 -4.93 -17.80
C LEU A 427 14.49 -3.52 -18.30
N TYR A 428 14.37 -2.53 -17.41
CA TYR A 428 14.70 -1.14 -17.71
C TYR A 428 15.77 -0.60 -16.75
N ASP A 429 16.74 0.15 -17.28
CA ASP A 429 17.71 0.95 -16.53
C ASP A 429 17.19 2.37 -16.39
N LEU A 430 16.47 2.66 -15.34
CA LEU A 430 15.76 3.92 -15.14
C LEU A 430 16.67 5.15 -15.00
N HIS A 431 17.96 4.96 -14.72
CA HIS A 431 18.95 6.05 -14.77
C HIS A 431 19.33 6.44 -16.19
N ALA A 432 19.41 5.48 -17.10
CA ALA A 432 19.76 5.71 -18.50
C ALA A 432 18.51 5.95 -19.35
N ASP A 433 17.40 5.35 -19.00
CA ASP A 433 16.12 5.36 -19.72
C ASP A 433 14.95 5.56 -18.74
N PRO A 434 14.75 6.80 -18.25
CA PRO A 434 13.67 7.10 -17.30
C PRO A 434 12.27 7.03 -17.90
N PHE A 435 12.15 6.80 -19.21
CA PHE A 435 10.89 6.66 -19.92
C PHE A 435 10.61 5.21 -20.34
N GLU A 436 11.44 4.25 -19.90
CA GLU A 436 11.24 2.81 -20.10
C GLU A 436 11.04 2.42 -21.58
N LEU A 437 11.78 3.10 -22.48
CA LEU A 437 11.66 2.91 -23.93
C LEU A 437 12.37 1.65 -24.42
N GLN A 438 13.51 1.28 -23.81
CA GLN A 438 14.35 0.19 -24.25
C GLN A 438 14.31 -0.99 -23.27
N ASN A 439 13.66 -2.07 -23.65
CA ASN A 439 13.67 -3.31 -22.86
C ASN A 439 15.02 -4.03 -23.01
N LEU A 440 15.79 -4.11 -21.95
CA LEU A 440 17.11 -4.74 -21.87
C LEU A 440 17.06 -6.24 -21.53
N SER A 441 15.87 -6.83 -21.40
CA SER A 441 15.75 -8.26 -21.09
C SER A 441 16.43 -9.12 -22.15
N GLY A 442 17.27 -10.06 -21.68
CA GLY A 442 18.10 -10.91 -22.56
C GLY A 442 19.41 -10.27 -23.01
N THR A 443 19.61 -8.95 -22.88
CA THR A 443 20.86 -8.26 -23.28
C THR A 443 21.84 -8.10 -22.10
N GLU A 444 21.32 -8.04 -20.87
CA GLU A 444 22.09 -7.85 -19.63
C GLU A 444 21.97 -9.05 -18.66
N PRO A 445 22.46 -10.26 -19.04
CA PRO A 445 22.17 -11.50 -18.30
C PRO A 445 22.68 -11.46 -16.84
N GLY A 446 23.74 -10.70 -16.57
CA GLY A 446 24.29 -10.56 -15.21
C GLY A 446 23.39 -9.71 -14.31
N VAL A 447 22.78 -8.64 -14.82
CA VAL A 447 21.82 -7.79 -14.12
C VAL A 447 20.52 -8.56 -13.94
N GLU A 448 19.99 -9.10 -15.04
CA GLU A 448 18.74 -9.85 -15.05
C GLU A 448 18.76 -11.02 -14.07
N GLY A 449 19.86 -11.81 -14.03
CA GLY A 449 19.98 -12.93 -13.11
C GLY A 449 19.97 -12.54 -11.63
N ARG A 450 20.54 -11.37 -11.27
CA ARG A 450 20.47 -10.86 -9.89
C ARG A 450 19.05 -10.39 -9.53
N LEU A 451 18.41 -9.67 -10.44
CA LEU A 451 17.05 -9.18 -10.24
C LEU A 451 16.03 -10.32 -10.19
N ASP A 452 16.16 -11.32 -11.05
CA ASP A 452 15.31 -12.52 -11.04
C ASP A 452 15.42 -13.29 -9.70
N LYS A 453 16.63 -13.41 -9.16
CA LYS A 453 16.81 -14.00 -7.82
C LYS A 453 16.12 -13.19 -6.72
N THR A 454 16.24 -11.86 -6.76
CA THR A 454 15.58 -10.96 -5.81
C THR A 454 14.07 -11.04 -5.96
N LEU A 455 13.57 -11.00 -7.19
CA LEU A 455 12.14 -11.10 -7.49
C LEU A 455 11.52 -12.38 -6.95
N ARG A 456 12.17 -13.53 -7.16
CA ARG A 456 11.69 -14.83 -6.61
C ARG A 456 11.64 -14.87 -5.10
N SER A 457 12.55 -14.17 -4.44
CA SER A 457 12.57 -14.09 -2.97
C SER A 457 11.46 -13.20 -2.41
N LEU A 458 11.05 -12.19 -3.17
CA LEU A 458 10.01 -11.26 -2.75
C LEU A 458 8.61 -11.73 -3.17
N CYS A 459 8.48 -12.35 -4.36
CA CYS A 459 7.23 -12.86 -4.92
C CYS A 459 7.01 -14.32 -4.46
N ASP A 460 6.93 -14.55 -3.15
CA ASP A 460 6.70 -15.86 -2.54
C ASP A 460 5.76 -15.70 -1.32
N PRO A 461 4.52 -16.23 -1.42
CA PRO A 461 3.93 -16.97 -2.52
C PRO A 461 3.59 -16.06 -3.73
N PRO A 462 3.72 -16.57 -4.96
CA PRO A 462 3.36 -15.79 -6.14
C PRO A 462 1.84 -15.68 -6.30
N PRO A 463 1.35 -14.71 -7.12
CA PRO A 463 -0.07 -14.57 -7.41
C PRO A 463 -0.71 -15.87 -7.89
N PRO A 464 -2.00 -16.12 -7.60
CA PRO A 464 -2.69 -17.34 -7.99
C PRO A 464 -2.54 -17.67 -9.47
N GLY A 465 -2.10 -18.90 -9.77
CA GLY A 465 -1.89 -19.37 -11.14
C GLY A 465 -0.61 -18.90 -11.82
N PHE A 466 0.18 -18.03 -11.17
CA PHE A 466 1.47 -17.59 -11.70
C PHE A 466 2.50 -18.73 -11.63
N ARG A 467 2.90 -19.24 -12.80
CA ARG A 467 3.92 -20.29 -12.92
C ARG A 467 5.18 -19.69 -13.53
N THR A 468 6.20 -19.49 -12.74
CA THR A 468 7.52 -19.21 -13.28
C THR A 468 7.99 -20.43 -14.09
N GLN A 469 8.52 -20.24 -15.30
CA GLN A 469 8.96 -21.35 -16.18
C GLN A 469 9.96 -22.31 -15.53
N MET A 470 10.59 -21.93 -14.41
CA MET A 470 11.51 -22.80 -13.67
C MET A 470 10.83 -23.84 -12.76
N GLY A 471 9.58 -23.65 -12.39
CA GLY A 471 8.81 -24.71 -11.68
C GLY A 471 8.65 -25.95 -12.55
N LEU A 472 8.51 -25.79 -13.86
CA LEU A 472 8.46 -26.90 -14.82
C LEU A 472 9.83 -27.59 -15.00
N ALA A 473 10.93 -26.81 -15.09
CA ALA A 473 12.26 -27.37 -15.22
C ALA A 473 12.74 -28.10 -13.94
N ALA A 474 12.46 -27.53 -12.77
CA ALA A 474 12.78 -28.19 -11.49
C ALA A 474 11.90 -29.44 -11.26
N THR A 475 10.63 -29.42 -11.66
CA THR A 475 9.75 -30.59 -11.59
C THR A 475 10.17 -31.66 -12.61
N LEU A 476 10.59 -31.29 -13.81
CA LEU A 476 11.09 -32.22 -14.82
C LEU A 476 12.48 -32.78 -14.44
N LEU A 477 13.37 -32.00 -13.85
CA LEU A 477 14.64 -32.49 -13.30
C LEU A 477 14.42 -33.39 -12.07
N GLY A 478 13.49 -33.06 -11.19
CA GLY A 478 13.10 -33.91 -10.08
C GLY A 478 12.48 -35.22 -10.52
N LEU A 479 11.58 -35.20 -11.50
CA LEU A 479 10.99 -36.41 -12.12
C LEU A 479 12.05 -37.23 -12.87
N GLY A 480 12.97 -36.59 -13.60
CA GLY A 480 14.07 -37.23 -14.26
C GLY A 480 15.05 -37.92 -13.28
N ALA A 481 15.36 -37.28 -12.15
CA ALA A 481 16.20 -37.85 -11.11
C ALA A 481 15.52 -39.07 -10.40
N VAL A 482 14.22 -38.97 -10.13
CA VAL A 482 13.43 -40.10 -9.56
C VAL A 482 13.34 -41.23 -10.55
N LEU A 483 13.14 -40.98 -11.84
CA LEU A 483 13.12 -41.99 -12.89
C LEU A 483 14.50 -42.68 -13.02
N ALA A 484 15.59 -41.90 -13.00
CA ALA A 484 16.95 -42.44 -13.08
C ALA A 484 17.29 -43.32 -11.87
N LEU A 485 16.88 -42.93 -10.66
CA LEU A 485 17.05 -43.72 -9.44
C LEU A 485 16.22 -45.02 -9.47
N THR A 486 15.01 -44.99 -9.97
CA THR A 486 14.14 -46.18 -10.07
C THR A 486 14.61 -47.16 -11.15
N VAL A 487 15.11 -46.67 -12.28
CA VAL A 487 15.70 -47.49 -13.34
C VAL A 487 17.04 -48.06 -12.88
N GLY A 488 17.88 -47.24 -12.24
CA GLY A 488 19.17 -47.71 -11.66
C GLY A 488 18.98 -48.79 -10.59
N ALA A 489 18.01 -48.65 -9.71
CA ALA A 489 17.65 -49.65 -8.69
C ALA A 489 17.16 -50.96 -9.32
N ARG A 490 16.34 -50.91 -10.38
CA ARG A 490 15.89 -52.11 -11.10
C ARG A 490 17.02 -52.84 -11.83
N LEU A 491 17.94 -52.13 -12.46
CA LEU A 491 19.09 -52.69 -13.13
C LEU A 491 20.07 -53.30 -12.12
N PHE A 492 20.23 -52.70 -10.94
CA PHE A 492 21.07 -53.26 -9.87
C PHE A 492 20.45 -54.57 -9.28
N VAL A 493 19.14 -54.62 -9.09
CA VAL A 493 18.44 -55.85 -8.64
C VAL A 493 18.54 -56.98 -9.68
N LEU A 494 18.40 -56.68 -10.96
CA LEU A 494 18.53 -57.66 -12.05
C LEU A 494 19.96 -58.22 -12.13
N ARG A 495 20.99 -57.38 -12.00
CA ARG A 495 22.42 -57.79 -12.03
C ARG A 495 22.81 -58.64 -10.80
N SER A 496 22.23 -58.35 -9.61
CA SER A 496 22.46 -59.13 -8.40
C SER A 496 21.72 -60.48 -8.39
N GLY A 497 20.63 -60.62 -9.14
CA GLY A 497 19.89 -61.85 -9.34
C GLY A 497 20.60 -62.85 -10.26
N GLU A 498 21.31 -62.38 -11.28
CA GLU A 498 22.11 -63.24 -12.20
C GLU A 498 23.37 -63.83 -11.56
N ARG A 499 24.03 -63.12 -10.63
CA ARG A 499 25.20 -63.66 -9.90
C ARG A 499 24.87 -64.78 -8.90
N ARG A 500 23.63 -65.02 -8.52
CA ARG A 500 23.19 -66.10 -7.66
C ARG A 500 22.75 -67.38 -8.40
N ARG A 501 22.76 -67.42 -9.72
CA ARG A 501 22.44 -68.60 -10.54
C ARG A 501 23.66 -69.31 -11.15
N VAL A 502 24.87 -68.83 -10.84
CA VAL A 502 26.12 -69.43 -11.33
C VAL A 502 27.06 -69.72 -10.14
N ALA A 503 26.50 -70.26 -9.04
CA ALA A 503 27.29 -70.82 -7.94
C ALA A 503 26.57 -72.09 -7.45
#